data_b4170794d60007d0551c65383cb37589
#
_entry.id   b4170794d60007d0551c65383cb37589
#
_cell.length_a   1.000
_cell.length_b   1.000
_cell.length_c   1.000
_cell.angle_alpha   90.00
_cell.angle_beta   90.00
_cell.angle_gamma   90.00
#
_symmetry.space_group_name_H-M   'P 1'
#
loop_
_entity.id
_entity.type
_entity.pdbx_description
1 polymer ?
#
loop_
_entity_poly.entity_id
_entity_poly.type
_entity_poly.pdbx_seq_one_letter_code
_entity_poly.pdbx_strand_id
1 'polypeptide(L)'
;MKSTKKKKILITTGVVVLVLAAAVVGGSLYLLDFALTPYHRSEAEALDRIYEHSPHLRVWVDSLNAAGAMHDTVVEINGNRLNAMYINAPTPSNRVAVLIHGYKDCNAMMLQVGDIYYHMGYNLLLPDLYAHGKSEGGHIRMGWLDRLDVMKWMEIANEKFRGDSAATQMVVHGISMGAATTMCVSGETLPAYVKCFVEDCGYTSVHDEFAHELKDMFGLPSFPLLNVASTLCKWKYGWDFEEASPLNQVKKCRLPMLVIHGTNDDFVPTAMAQPIYDAKPQPKALYMAQGSVHARSLSDHRQEYSAKVRQFTEKYIK
;
A
#
# COMPACT_ATOMS: atom_id res chain seq x y z
N MET A 1 50.86 -32.00 22.72
CA MET A 1 50.40 -31.90 21.30
C MET A 1 48.88 -31.94 21.10
N LYS A 2 48.08 -32.85 21.71
CA LYS A 2 46.62 -32.91 21.53
C LYS A 2 45.86 -31.64 22.01
N SER A 3 46.30 -30.96 23.08
CA SER A 3 45.67 -29.76 23.67
C SER A 3 45.80 -28.55 22.76
N THR A 4 46.97 -28.30 22.16
CA THR A 4 47.21 -27.16 21.24
C THR A 4 46.44 -27.27 19.92
N LYS A 5 46.22 -28.49 19.41
CA LYS A 5 45.45 -28.76 18.21
C LYS A 5 43.95 -28.48 18.43
N LYS A 6 43.40 -28.91 19.59
CA LYS A 6 42.01 -28.60 19.96
C LYS A 6 41.76 -27.08 20.13
N LYS A 7 42.70 -26.37 20.77
CA LYS A 7 42.61 -24.90 20.95
C LYS A 7 42.64 -24.15 19.60
N LYS A 8 43.50 -24.57 18.65
CA LYS A 8 43.52 -23.99 17.29
C LYS A 8 42.21 -24.23 16.56
N ILE A 9 41.66 -25.44 16.58
CA ILE A 9 40.38 -25.77 15.94
C ILE A 9 39.27 -24.91 16.54
N LEU A 10 39.18 -24.78 17.86
CA LEU A 10 38.15 -23.96 18.54
C LEU A 10 38.23 -22.48 18.11
N ILE A 11 39.45 -21.92 18.06
CA ILE A 11 39.68 -20.54 17.63
C ILE A 11 39.27 -20.37 16.18
N THR A 12 39.69 -21.28 15.27
CA THR A 12 39.35 -21.22 13.86
C THR A 12 37.83 -21.32 13.66
N THR A 13 37.15 -22.25 14.35
CA THR A 13 35.68 -22.36 14.31
C THR A 13 35.00 -21.09 14.81
N GLY A 14 35.49 -20.50 15.92
CA GLY A 14 34.96 -19.23 16.44
C GLY A 14 35.12 -18.08 15.46
N VAL A 15 36.28 -17.97 14.79
CA VAL A 15 36.49 -16.95 13.76
C VAL A 15 35.58 -17.16 12.57
N VAL A 16 35.39 -18.39 12.07
CA VAL A 16 34.46 -18.68 10.97
C VAL A 16 33.04 -18.30 11.33
N VAL A 17 32.56 -18.66 12.52
CA VAL A 17 31.22 -18.30 13.00
C VAL A 17 31.04 -16.79 13.06
N LEU A 18 32.03 -16.04 13.54
CA LEU A 18 31.98 -14.58 13.60
C LEU A 18 31.93 -13.95 12.19
N VAL A 19 32.72 -14.48 11.24
CA VAL A 19 32.69 -13.99 9.84
C VAL A 19 31.34 -14.26 9.20
N LEU A 20 30.75 -15.45 9.39
CA LEU A 20 29.42 -15.78 8.86
C LEU A 20 28.33 -14.90 9.51
N ALA A 21 28.38 -14.69 10.81
CA ALA A 21 27.44 -13.79 11.49
C ALA A 21 27.55 -12.35 10.96
N ALA A 22 28.78 -11.85 10.79
CA ALA A 22 29.00 -10.51 10.21
C ALA A 22 28.49 -10.41 8.77
N ALA A 23 28.65 -11.45 7.97
CA ALA A 23 28.12 -11.51 6.59
C ALA A 23 26.58 -11.50 6.57
N VAL A 24 25.93 -12.24 7.48
CA VAL A 24 24.47 -12.23 7.61
C VAL A 24 23.97 -10.85 8.03
N VAL A 25 24.58 -10.24 9.06
CA VAL A 25 24.18 -8.89 9.50
C VAL A 25 24.40 -7.85 8.39
N GLY A 26 25.55 -7.87 7.72
CA GLY A 26 25.85 -6.96 6.61
C GLY A 26 24.90 -7.13 5.43
N GLY A 27 24.60 -8.39 5.05
CA GLY A 27 23.62 -8.71 4.01
C GLY A 27 22.21 -8.26 4.39
N SER A 28 21.81 -8.48 5.66
CA SER A 28 20.49 -8.04 6.16
C SER A 28 20.36 -6.52 6.19
N LEU A 29 21.42 -5.78 6.56
CA LEU A 29 21.43 -4.32 6.51
C LEU A 29 21.32 -3.81 5.07
N TYR A 30 22.04 -4.43 4.13
CA TYR A 30 21.95 -4.10 2.70
C TYR A 30 20.54 -4.31 2.16
N LEU A 31 19.92 -5.46 2.45
CA LEU A 31 18.56 -5.78 2.02
C LEU A 31 17.52 -4.83 2.62
N LEU A 32 17.68 -4.49 3.90
CA LEU A 32 16.81 -3.53 4.58
C LEU A 32 16.90 -2.15 3.94
N ASP A 33 18.10 -1.67 3.68
CA ASP A 33 18.33 -0.39 3.01
C ASP A 33 17.78 -0.41 1.56
N PHE A 34 18.07 -1.46 0.80
CA PHE A 34 17.56 -1.65 -0.55
C PHE A 34 16.03 -1.58 -0.63
N ALA A 35 15.35 -2.28 0.30
CA ALA A 35 13.88 -2.34 0.31
C ALA A 35 13.23 -1.05 0.84
N LEU A 36 13.84 -0.39 1.83
CA LEU A 36 13.20 0.74 2.51
C LEU A 36 13.74 2.12 2.09
N THR A 37 14.69 2.19 1.16
CA THR A 37 15.16 3.47 0.63
C THR A 37 14.05 4.18 -0.16
N PRO A 38 13.73 5.45 0.17
CA PRO A 38 12.72 6.23 -0.54
C PRO A 38 13.05 6.39 -2.03
N TYR A 39 11.99 6.45 -2.82
CA TYR A 39 12.05 6.92 -4.21
C TYR A 39 10.90 7.90 -4.42
N HIS A 40 11.23 9.15 -4.70
CA HIS A 40 10.24 10.21 -4.91
C HIS A 40 9.88 10.30 -6.40
N ARG A 41 8.91 9.47 -6.81
CA ARG A 41 8.35 9.56 -8.16
C ARG A 41 7.69 10.93 -8.35
N SER A 42 8.01 11.59 -9.44
CA SER A 42 7.34 12.83 -9.80
C SER A 42 5.93 12.58 -10.38
N GLU A 43 5.09 13.59 -10.28
CA GLU A 43 3.75 13.55 -10.88
C GLU A 43 3.81 13.31 -12.40
N ALA A 44 4.77 13.92 -13.10
CA ALA A 44 4.97 13.74 -14.54
C ALA A 44 5.28 12.28 -14.89
N GLU A 45 6.22 11.64 -14.19
CA GLU A 45 6.56 10.22 -14.37
C GLU A 45 5.36 9.30 -14.11
N ALA A 46 4.54 9.65 -13.11
CA ALA A 46 3.33 8.88 -12.80
C ALA A 46 2.29 9.02 -13.92
N LEU A 47 2.05 10.23 -14.41
CA LEU A 47 1.12 10.48 -15.51
C LEU A 47 1.57 9.81 -16.81
N ASP A 48 2.86 9.83 -17.14
CA ASP A 48 3.39 9.15 -18.33
C ASP A 48 3.11 7.65 -18.27
N ARG A 49 3.32 7.01 -17.11
CA ARG A 49 2.99 5.58 -16.92
C ARG A 49 1.49 5.29 -17.03
N ILE A 50 0.64 6.16 -16.48
CA ILE A 50 -0.82 6.02 -16.62
C ILE A 50 -1.21 6.09 -18.09
N TYR A 51 -0.68 7.07 -18.82
CA TYR A 51 -1.07 7.29 -20.21
C TYR A 51 -0.55 6.22 -21.18
N GLU A 52 0.57 5.56 -20.83
CA GLU A 52 1.06 4.40 -21.57
C GLU A 52 0.03 3.26 -21.58
N HIS A 53 -0.64 3.03 -20.46
CA HIS A 53 -1.58 1.91 -20.31
C HIS A 53 -3.06 2.32 -20.36
N SER A 54 -3.35 3.60 -20.18
CA SER A 54 -4.69 4.17 -20.12
C SER A 54 -4.73 5.56 -20.80
N PRO A 55 -4.44 5.65 -22.09
CA PRO A 55 -4.29 6.94 -22.81
C PRO A 55 -5.54 7.80 -22.79
N HIS A 56 -6.73 7.18 -22.65
CA HIS A 56 -8.01 7.88 -22.55
C HIS A 56 -8.10 8.78 -21.29
N LEU A 57 -7.33 8.53 -20.24
CA LEU A 57 -7.32 9.34 -19.02
C LEU A 57 -6.69 10.73 -19.25
N ARG A 58 -5.88 10.90 -20.28
CA ARG A 58 -5.24 12.19 -20.59
C ARG A 58 -6.29 13.30 -20.74
N VAL A 59 -7.36 13.05 -21.47
CA VAL A 59 -8.42 14.05 -21.70
C VAL A 59 -9.07 14.48 -20.38
N TRP A 60 -9.32 13.54 -19.49
CA TRP A 60 -9.91 13.84 -18.17
C TRP A 60 -8.93 14.63 -17.28
N VAL A 61 -7.67 14.17 -17.17
CA VAL A 61 -6.65 14.85 -16.37
C VAL A 61 -6.37 16.26 -16.92
N ASP A 62 -6.24 16.41 -18.23
CA ASP A 62 -6.05 17.72 -18.87
C ASP A 62 -7.24 18.65 -18.59
N SER A 63 -8.47 18.13 -18.57
CA SER A 63 -9.66 18.92 -18.21
C SER A 63 -9.65 19.39 -16.75
N LEU A 64 -9.21 18.54 -15.82
CA LEU A 64 -9.04 18.89 -14.41
C LEU A 64 -7.96 19.97 -14.23
N ASN A 65 -6.83 19.82 -14.93
CA ASN A 65 -5.75 20.81 -14.91
C ASN A 65 -6.21 22.17 -15.45
N ALA A 66 -6.89 22.18 -16.61
CA ALA A 66 -7.39 23.40 -17.22
C ALA A 66 -8.45 24.11 -16.35
N ALA A 67 -9.23 23.35 -15.59
CA ALA A 67 -10.20 23.87 -14.64
C ALA A 67 -9.57 24.28 -13.29
N GLY A 68 -8.27 24.01 -13.05
CA GLY A 68 -7.63 24.19 -11.75
C GLY A 68 -8.28 23.35 -10.64
N ALA A 69 -8.81 22.16 -11.00
CA ALA A 69 -9.60 21.32 -10.10
C ALA A 69 -8.76 20.36 -9.25
N MET A 70 -7.48 20.16 -9.61
CA MET A 70 -6.52 19.40 -8.80
C MET A 70 -5.80 20.34 -7.85
N HIS A 71 -5.86 20.04 -6.56
CA HIS A 71 -5.30 20.86 -5.51
C HIS A 71 -4.36 20.04 -4.63
N ASP A 72 -3.16 20.57 -4.37
CA ASP A 72 -2.27 20.02 -3.35
C ASP A 72 -2.61 20.59 -1.97
N THR A 73 -2.44 19.77 -0.95
CA THR A 73 -2.50 20.18 0.45
C THR A 73 -1.36 19.53 1.22
N VAL A 74 -0.73 20.28 2.12
CA VAL A 74 0.34 19.80 2.99
C VAL A 74 -0.09 19.98 4.43
N VAL A 75 -0.03 18.91 5.19
CA VAL A 75 -0.43 18.89 6.60
C VAL A 75 0.68 18.24 7.44
N GLU A 76 0.89 18.74 8.64
CA GLU A 76 1.76 18.07 9.61
C GLU A 76 1.01 16.91 10.27
N ILE A 77 1.49 15.69 10.05
CA ILE A 77 0.94 14.46 10.62
C ILE A 77 2.08 13.73 11.32
N ASN A 78 1.92 13.47 12.62
CA ASN A 78 2.92 12.77 13.42
C ASN A 78 4.34 13.37 13.32
N GLY A 79 4.44 14.70 13.25
CA GLY A 79 5.71 15.44 13.16
C GLY A 79 6.37 15.43 11.78
N ASN A 80 5.66 15.02 10.72
CA ASN A 80 6.14 15.03 9.33
C ASN A 80 5.19 15.83 8.44
N ARG A 81 5.75 16.56 7.48
CA ARG A 81 4.98 17.29 6.47
C ARG A 81 4.58 16.32 5.37
N LEU A 82 3.32 15.93 5.36
CA LEU A 82 2.77 15.00 4.37
C LEU A 82 1.89 15.76 3.39
N ASN A 83 1.95 15.33 2.13
CA ASN A 83 1.21 15.91 1.01
C ASN A 83 0.03 15.02 0.61
N ALA A 84 -1.03 15.63 0.13
CA ALA A 84 -2.10 14.95 -0.59
C ALA A 84 -2.63 15.82 -1.72
N MET A 85 -3.05 15.20 -2.81
CA MET A 85 -3.89 15.81 -3.81
C MET A 85 -5.35 15.63 -3.43
N TYR A 86 -6.20 16.64 -3.68
CA TYR A 86 -7.65 16.47 -3.59
C TYR A 86 -8.37 17.05 -4.81
N ILE A 87 -9.48 16.43 -5.15
CA ILE A 87 -10.35 16.83 -6.28
C ILE A 87 -11.79 16.83 -5.77
N ASN A 88 -12.49 17.95 -5.93
CA ASN A 88 -13.90 18.02 -5.59
C ASN A 88 -14.75 17.23 -6.58
N ALA A 89 -15.84 16.63 -6.12
CA ALA A 89 -16.84 16.00 -6.96
C ALA A 89 -17.40 17.01 -7.99
N PRO A 90 -17.85 16.55 -9.19
CA PRO A 90 -18.41 17.42 -10.21
C PRO A 90 -19.69 18.15 -9.75
N THR A 91 -20.36 17.64 -8.75
CA THR A 91 -21.52 18.25 -8.07
C THR A 91 -21.37 18.10 -6.55
N PRO A 92 -21.98 18.97 -5.73
CA PRO A 92 -21.89 18.86 -4.28
C PRO A 92 -22.23 17.44 -3.78
N SER A 93 -21.34 16.84 -3.01
CA SER A 93 -21.44 15.46 -2.56
C SER A 93 -20.72 15.29 -1.22
N ASN A 94 -21.26 14.41 -0.36
CA ASN A 94 -20.57 13.96 0.85
C ASN A 94 -19.92 12.56 0.68
N ARG A 95 -19.91 12.03 -0.55
CA ARG A 95 -19.19 10.78 -0.86
C ARG A 95 -17.72 11.09 -1.04
N VAL A 96 -16.86 10.28 -0.42
CA VAL A 96 -15.40 10.47 -0.46
C VAL A 96 -14.70 9.16 -0.81
N ALA A 97 -13.72 9.22 -1.70
CA ALA A 97 -12.77 8.14 -1.94
C ALA A 97 -11.38 8.59 -1.47
N VAL A 98 -10.80 7.86 -0.51
CA VAL A 98 -9.39 7.99 -0.12
C VAL A 98 -8.62 6.92 -0.89
N LEU A 99 -7.67 7.35 -1.75
CA LEU A 99 -7.02 6.51 -2.76
C LEU A 99 -5.52 6.41 -2.45
N ILE A 100 -5.03 5.20 -2.18
CA ILE A 100 -3.70 4.96 -1.62
C ILE A 100 -2.81 4.25 -2.63
N HIS A 101 -1.70 4.90 -3.01
CA HIS A 101 -0.75 4.42 -4.02
C HIS A 101 0.16 3.29 -3.52
N GLY A 102 0.82 2.61 -4.46
CA GLY A 102 1.76 1.52 -4.22
C GLY A 102 3.19 1.94 -3.84
N TYR A 103 4.04 0.94 -3.71
CA TYR A 103 5.46 1.08 -3.37
C TYR A 103 6.23 1.90 -4.42
N LYS A 104 7.05 2.84 -3.93
CA LYS A 104 7.85 3.75 -4.78
C LYS A 104 7.03 4.49 -5.83
N ASP A 105 5.78 4.82 -5.49
CA ASP A 105 4.86 5.54 -6.35
C ASP A 105 4.46 6.90 -5.74
N CYS A 106 3.44 7.57 -6.26
CA CYS A 106 2.91 8.81 -5.73
C CYS A 106 1.40 8.92 -5.94
N ASN A 107 0.80 9.94 -5.35
CA ASN A 107 -0.64 10.20 -5.41
C ASN A 107 -1.20 10.24 -6.83
N ALA A 108 -0.47 10.80 -7.81
CA ALA A 108 -0.92 10.92 -9.19
C ALA A 108 -1.21 9.56 -9.84
N MET A 109 -0.51 8.47 -9.45
CA MET A 109 -0.83 7.12 -9.94
C MET A 109 -2.26 6.70 -9.63
N MET A 110 -2.84 7.23 -8.56
CA MET A 110 -4.21 6.88 -8.16
C MET A 110 -5.28 7.61 -8.99
N LEU A 111 -4.91 8.53 -9.89
CA LEU A 111 -5.86 9.15 -10.82
C LEU A 111 -6.55 8.12 -11.73
N GLN A 112 -5.89 6.99 -12.05
CA GLN A 112 -6.51 5.91 -12.81
C GLN A 112 -7.74 5.30 -12.09
N VAL A 113 -7.68 5.17 -10.76
CA VAL A 113 -8.81 4.74 -9.92
C VAL A 113 -9.72 5.93 -9.62
N GLY A 114 -9.13 7.12 -9.47
CA GLY A 114 -9.83 8.38 -9.22
C GLY A 114 -10.87 8.69 -10.27
N ASP A 115 -10.58 8.43 -11.56
CA ASP A 115 -11.51 8.60 -12.65
C ASP A 115 -12.82 7.81 -12.44
N ILE A 116 -12.75 6.59 -11.93
CA ILE A 116 -13.94 5.77 -11.63
C ILE A 116 -14.80 6.48 -10.57
N TYR A 117 -14.20 6.86 -9.45
CA TYR A 117 -14.92 7.49 -8.34
C TYR A 117 -15.42 8.90 -8.69
N TYR A 118 -14.62 9.69 -9.42
CA TYR A 118 -15.02 11.01 -9.86
C TYR A 118 -16.32 10.96 -10.69
N HIS A 119 -16.40 10.05 -11.66
CA HIS A 119 -17.58 9.85 -12.49
C HIS A 119 -18.76 9.20 -11.73
N MET A 120 -18.52 8.67 -10.54
CA MET A 120 -19.57 8.24 -9.60
C MET A 120 -20.00 9.37 -8.64
N GLY A 121 -19.45 10.59 -8.75
CA GLY A 121 -19.79 11.73 -7.93
C GLY A 121 -19.11 11.75 -6.55
N TYR A 122 -17.89 11.19 -6.44
CA TYR A 122 -17.10 11.24 -5.21
C TYR A 122 -16.11 12.40 -5.22
N ASN A 123 -15.94 13.03 -4.07
CA ASN A 123 -14.73 13.81 -3.77
C ASN A 123 -13.55 12.83 -3.59
N LEU A 124 -12.38 13.24 -4.06
CA LEU A 124 -11.18 12.40 -4.02
C LEU A 124 -10.16 13.01 -3.06
N LEU A 125 -9.52 12.17 -2.25
CA LEU A 125 -8.29 12.48 -1.52
C LEU A 125 -7.25 11.41 -1.85
N LEU A 126 -6.10 11.84 -2.38
CA LEU A 126 -5.00 11.01 -2.82
C LEU A 126 -3.75 11.41 -2.04
N PRO A 127 -3.45 10.79 -0.88
CA PRO A 127 -2.25 11.12 -0.12
C PRO A 127 -0.99 10.55 -0.81
N ASP A 128 0.10 11.30 -0.74
CA ASP A 128 1.44 10.75 -0.82
C ASP A 128 1.78 10.12 0.52
N LEU A 129 2.04 8.83 0.56
CA LEU A 129 2.47 8.16 1.78
C LEU A 129 3.82 8.70 2.27
N TYR A 130 4.14 8.51 3.54
CA TYR A 130 5.44 8.89 4.09
C TYR A 130 6.59 8.36 3.24
N ALA A 131 7.60 9.18 2.98
CA ALA A 131 8.75 8.89 2.13
C ALA A 131 8.41 8.64 0.63
N HIS A 132 7.26 9.13 0.14
CA HIS A 132 6.84 9.03 -1.26
C HIS A 132 6.37 10.38 -1.79
N GLY A 133 6.38 10.53 -3.12
CA GLY A 133 5.90 11.72 -3.82
C GLY A 133 6.48 13.02 -3.24
N LYS A 134 5.60 13.93 -2.82
CA LYS A 134 5.95 15.22 -2.20
C LYS A 134 6.00 15.17 -0.66
N SER A 135 5.69 14.01 -0.05
CA SER A 135 5.72 13.82 1.41
C SER A 135 7.13 13.63 1.94
N GLU A 136 7.39 14.17 3.13
CA GLU A 136 8.64 13.91 3.86
C GLU A 136 8.74 12.46 4.27
N GLY A 137 9.96 12.02 4.56
CA GLY A 137 10.21 10.69 5.10
C GLY A 137 11.61 10.16 4.79
N GLY A 138 12.18 9.41 5.71
CA GLY A 138 13.53 8.86 5.60
C GLY A 138 13.59 7.37 5.24
N HIS A 139 12.45 6.67 5.23
CA HIS A 139 12.38 5.23 4.91
C HIS A 139 10.94 4.82 4.58
N ILE A 140 10.77 3.85 3.70
CA ILE A 140 9.46 3.28 3.37
C ILE A 140 8.96 2.42 4.53
N ARG A 141 7.66 2.50 4.84
CA ARG A 141 7.04 1.85 6.02
C ARG A 141 6.15 0.66 5.66
N MET A 142 6.14 0.28 4.39
CA MET A 142 5.41 -0.88 3.86
C MET A 142 3.94 -0.97 4.31
N GLY A 143 3.26 0.17 4.37
CA GLY A 143 1.85 0.25 4.78
C GLY A 143 1.59 0.14 6.28
N TRP A 144 2.56 -0.33 7.07
CA TRP A 144 2.30 -0.60 8.49
C TRP A 144 2.12 0.66 9.33
N LEU A 145 3.12 1.53 9.38
CA LEU A 145 2.97 2.81 10.09
C LEU A 145 2.17 3.84 9.25
N ASP A 146 2.19 3.71 7.93
CA ASP A 146 1.40 4.54 7.01
C ASP A 146 -0.09 4.51 7.32
N ARG A 147 -0.63 3.39 7.86
CA ARG A 147 -2.03 3.29 8.26
C ARG A 147 -2.46 4.38 9.24
N LEU A 148 -1.55 4.79 10.13
CA LEU A 148 -1.83 5.84 11.13
C LEU A 148 -1.92 7.22 10.47
N ASP A 149 -1.08 7.48 9.48
CA ASP A 149 -1.14 8.72 8.69
C ASP A 149 -2.39 8.76 7.81
N VAL A 150 -2.75 7.61 7.20
CA VAL A 150 -3.98 7.48 6.41
C VAL A 150 -5.23 7.72 7.26
N MET A 151 -5.26 7.25 8.51
CA MET A 151 -6.38 7.55 9.41
C MET A 151 -6.52 9.05 9.64
N LYS A 152 -5.43 9.81 9.74
CA LYS A 152 -5.46 11.27 9.83
C LYS A 152 -5.93 11.91 8.51
N TRP A 153 -5.50 11.40 7.38
CA TRP A 153 -6.01 11.84 6.08
C TRP A 153 -7.52 11.60 5.93
N MET A 154 -8.05 10.50 6.48
CA MET A 154 -9.49 10.22 6.49
C MET A 154 -10.26 11.23 7.36
N GLU A 155 -9.73 11.65 8.52
CA GLU A 155 -10.31 12.71 9.36
C GLU A 155 -10.35 14.03 8.58
N ILE A 156 -9.24 14.43 7.96
CA ILE A 156 -9.12 15.66 7.15
C ILE A 156 -10.10 15.63 5.97
N ALA A 157 -10.21 14.50 5.27
CA ALA A 157 -11.15 14.34 4.19
C ALA A 157 -12.61 14.44 4.66
N ASN A 158 -12.94 13.87 5.84
CA ASN A 158 -14.27 14.00 6.40
C ASN A 158 -14.62 15.45 6.73
N GLU A 159 -13.73 16.18 7.37
CA GLU A 159 -13.95 17.60 7.69
C GLU A 159 -14.09 18.45 6.43
N LYS A 160 -13.23 18.21 5.43
CA LYS A 160 -13.19 18.98 4.19
C LYS A 160 -14.45 18.80 3.33
N PHE A 161 -14.95 17.55 3.21
CA PHE A 161 -15.95 17.18 2.21
C PHE A 161 -17.36 16.92 2.77
N ARG A 162 -17.57 17.01 4.08
CA ARG A 162 -18.91 16.78 4.68
C ARG A 162 -19.94 17.85 4.27
N GLY A 163 -19.50 19.05 3.89
CA GLY A 163 -20.40 20.18 3.59
C GLY A 163 -21.35 20.45 4.75
N ASP A 164 -22.65 20.58 4.44
CA ASP A 164 -23.71 20.73 5.43
C ASP A 164 -24.17 19.41 6.07
N SER A 165 -23.59 18.28 5.64
CA SER A 165 -23.85 16.97 6.21
C SER A 165 -23.14 16.79 7.55
N ALA A 166 -23.69 15.95 8.44
CA ALA A 166 -23.04 15.63 9.73
C ALA A 166 -21.69 14.91 9.51
N ALA A 167 -21.57 14.10 8.46
CA ALA A 167 -20.36 13.36 8.11
C ALA A 167 -20.37 12.96 6.63
N THR A 168 -19.20 12.57 6.12
CA THR A 168 -19.05 11.96 4.79
C THR A 168 -19.49 10.50 4.78
N GLN A 169 -19.55 9.91 3.58
CA GLN A 169 -19.60 8.46 3.35
C GLN A 169 -18.35 8.06 2.58
N MET A 170 -17.44 7.34 3.25
CA MET A 170 -16.07 7.16 2.78
C MET A 170 -15.78 5.71 2.36
N VAL A 171 -15.17 5.55 1.19
CA VAL A 171 -14.44 4.34 0.79
C VAL A 171 -12.93 4.61 0.86
N VAL A 172 -12.18 3.60 1.30
CA VAL A 172 -10.71 3.59 1.22
C VAL A 172 -10.30 2.53 0.21
N HIS A 173 -9.54 2.93 -0.81
CA HIS A 173 -9.12 2.05 -1.90
C HIS A 173 -7.62 2.17 -2.12
N GLY A 174 -6.91 1.06 -2.06
CA GLY A 174 -5.46 1.02 -2.28
C GLY A 174 -5.03 -0.04 -3.29
N ILE A 175 -3.88 0.19 -3.91
CA ILE A 175 -3.23 -0.73 -4.86
C ILE A 175 -1.88 -1.16 -4.29
N SER A 176 -1.54 -2.47 -4.34
CA SER A 176 -0.25 -3.01 -3.94
C SER A 176 0.09 -2.67 -2.48
N MET A 177 1.22 -2.01 -2.18
CA MET A 177 1.50 -1.49 -0.83
C MET A 177 0.35 -0.60 -0.31
N GLY A 178 -0.35 0.14 -1.19
CA GLY A 178 -1.55 0.90 -0.82
C GLY A 178 -2.72 0.00 -0.41
N ALA A 179 -2.87 -1.17 -1.04
CA ALA A 179 -3.84 -2.19 -0.64
C ALA A 179 -3.49 -2.78 0.73
N ALA A 180 -2.20 -3.08 0.96
CA ALA A 180 -1.70 -3.50 2.26
C ALA A 180 -1.98 -2.44 3.34
N THR A 181 -1.73 -1.15 3.03
CA THR A 181 -2.07 -0.02 3.90
C THR A 181 -3.58 0.02 4.20
N THR A 182 -4.41 -0.13 3.16
CA THR A 182 -5.88 -0.17 3.27
C THR A 182 -6.34 -1.31 4.19
N MET A 183 -5.77 -2.49 4.03
CA MET A 183 -6.04 -3.64 4.91
C MET A 183 -5.57 -3.36 6.34
N CYS A 184 -4.42 -2.72 6.52
CA CYS A 184 -3.92 -2.34 7.84
C CYS A 184 -4.85 -1.32 8.53
N VAL A 185 -5.34 -0.31 7.81
CA VAL A 185 -6.36 0.64 8.30
C VAL A 185 -7.63 -0.08 8.71
N SER A 186 -8.07 -1.08 7.94
CA SER A 186 -9.34 -1.77 8.16
C SER A 186 -9.43 -2.53 9.49
N GLY A 187 -8.30 -2.83 10.09
CA GLY A 187 -8.20 -3.51 11.39
C GLY A 187 -8.17 -2.58 12.60
N GLU A 188 -8.15 -1.27 12.38
CA GLU A 188 -8.15 -0.25 13.44
C GLU A 188 -9.57 0.10 13.91
N THR A 189 -9.69 0.92 14.97
CA THR A 189 -10.98 1.49 15.39
C THR A 189 -11.37 2.59 14.43
N LEU A 190 -12.43 2.37 13.67
CA LEU A 190 -12.83 3.23 12.57
C LEU A 190 -14.01 4.13 12.91
N PRO A 191 -14.00 5.40 12.46
CA PRO A 191 -15.15 6.28 12.54
C PRO A 191 -16.34 5.80 11.68
N ALA A 192 -17.56 6.14 12.07
CA ALA A 192 -18.79 5.70 11.42
C ALA A 192 -18.95 6.21 9.96
N TYR A 193 -18.20 7.22 9.55
CA TYR A 193 -18.21 7.71 8.16
C TYR A 193 -17.47 6.79 7.19
N VAL A 194 -16.60 5.89 7.65
CA VAL A 194 -15.99 4.86 6.81
C VAL A 194 -17.00 3.75 6.55
N LYS A 195 -17.25 3.45 5.29
CA LYS A 195 -18.32 2.52 4.89
C LYS A 195 -17.80 1.21 4.32
N CYS A 196 -16.74 1.24 3.54
CA CYS A 196 -16.19 0.04 2.93
C CYS A 196 -14.73 0.25 2.49
N PHE A 197 -14.08 -0.86 2.14
CA PHE A 197 -12.73 -0.93 1.66
C PHE A 197 -12.65 -1.64 0.31
N VAL A 198 -11.70 -1.22 -0.52
CA VAL A 198 -11.27 -1.94 -1.72
C VAL A 198 -9.76 -2.11 -1.64
N GLU A 199 -9.30 -3.32 -1.68
CA GLU A 199 -7.88 -3.63 -1.80
C GLU A 199 -7.61 -4.32 -3.13
N ASP A 200 -6.58 -3.91 -3.84
CA ASP A 200 -6.16 -4.46 -5.13
C ASP A 200 -4.70 -4.89 -5.07
N CYS A 201 -4.45 -6.17 -5.20
CA CYS A 201 -3.17 -6.86 -5.19
C CYS A 201 -2.29 -6.58 -3.95
N GLY A 202 -2.90 -6.58 -2.75
CA GLY A 202 -2.15 -6.47 -1.49
C GLY A 202 -1.57 -7.81 -1.04
N TYR A 203 -0.54 -7.73 -0.16
CA TYR A 203 0.17 -8.90 0.38
C TYR A 203 -0.32 -9.30 1.78
N THR A 204 -0.02 -10.55 2.18
CA THR A 204 -0.40 -11.13 3.47
C THR A 204 0.36 -10.53 4.66
N SER A 205 1.67 -10.35 4.48
CA SER A 205 2.56 -9.71 5.44
C SER A 205 3.79 -9.13 4.74
N VAL A 206 4.48 -8.19 5.37
CA VAL A 206 5.77 -7.69 4.87
C VAL A 206 6.80 -8.81 4.84
N HIS A 207 6.75 -9.73 5.81
CA HIS A 207 7.64 -10.90 5.80
C HIS A 207 7.42 -11.78 4.57
N ASP A 208 6.17 -12.11 4.25
CA ASP A 208 5.86 -12.99 3.11
C ASP A 208 6.25 -12.36 1.78
N GLU A 209 5.96 -11.06 1.62
CA GLU A 209 6.34 -10.29 0.45
C GLU A 209 7.85 -10.24 0.27
N PHE A 210 8.59 -9.88 1.32
CA PHE A 210 10.06 -9.84 1.25
C PHE A 210 10.69 -11.22 1.10
N ALA A 211 10.07 -12.28 1.60
CA ALA A 211 10.55 -13.65 1.39
C ALA A 211 10.41 -14.07 -0.08
N HIS A 212 9.31 -13.68 -0.72
CA HIS A 212 9.09 -13.92 -2.14
C HIS A 212 10.10 -13.14 -2.98
N GLU A 213 10.19 -11.82 -2.79
CA GLU A 213 11.10 -10.94 -3.52
C GLU A 213 12.58 -11.31 -3.34
N LEU A 214 12.98 -11.69 -2.12
CA LEU A 214 14.34 -12.15 -1.83
C LEU A 214 14.69 -13.40 -2.64
N LYS A 215 13.75 -14.33 -2.76
CA LYS A 215 13.93 -15.55 -3.54
C LYS A 215 13.94 -15.25 -5.04
N ASP A 216 13.02 -14.40 -5.52
CA ASP A 216 12.89 -14.10 -6.94
C ASP A 216 14.08 -13.28 -7.46
N MET A 217 14.41 -12.17 -6.79
CA MET A 217 15.47 -11.26 -7.24
C MET A 217 16.89 -11.76 -6.98
N PHE A 218 17.12 -12.48 -5.87
CA PHE A 218 18.47 -12.85 -5.42
C PHE A 218 18.71 -14.37 -5.35
N GLY A 219 17.68 -15.20 -5.48
CA GLY A 219 17.77 -16.65 -5.32
C GLY A 219 18.11 -17.09 -3.89
N LEU A 220 17.89 -16.22 -2.88
CA LEU A 220 18.30 -16.44 -1.50
C LEU A 220 17.13 -16.94 -0.63
N PRO A 221 17.40 -17.79 0.37
CA PRO A 221 16.40 -18.20 1.34
C PRO A 221 16.11 -17.07 2.33
N SER A 222 14.89 -17.03 2.87
CA SER A 222 14.49 -16.03 3.87
C SER A 222 15.30 -16.12 5.16
N PHE A 223 15.51 -17.35 5.67
CA PHE A 223 16.33 -17.57 6.87
C PHE A 223 17.82 -17.70 6.51
N PRO A 224 18.73 -17.05 7.26
CA PRO A 224 18.49 -16.19 8.42
C PRO A 224 18.32 -14.69 8.06
N LEU A 225 18.45 -14.29 6.80
CA LEU A 225 18.58 -12.90 6.36
C LEU A 225 17.38 -12.03 6.75
N LEU A 226 16.16 -12.49 6.44
CA LEU A 226 14.95 -11.71 6.78
C LEU A 226 14.69 -11.63 8.28
N ASN A 227 15.01 -12.67 9.04
CA ASN A 227 14.85 -12.62 10.50
C ASN A 227 15.76 -11.57 11.13
N VAL A 228 17.02 -11.49 10.65
CA VAL A 228 17.95 -10.45 11.11
C VAL A 228 17.53 -9.08 10.59
N ALA A 229 17.11 -8.95 9.31
CA ALA A 229 16.60 -7.69 8.75
C ALA A 229 15.36 -7.19 9.49
N SER A 230 14.41 -8.07 9.84
CA SER A 230 13.21 -7.75 10.63
C SER A 230 13.58 -7.22 12.02
N THR A 231 14.53 -7.89 12.69
CA THR A 231 15.05 -7.44 14.00
C THR A 231 15.73 -6.06 13.90
N LEU A 232 16.53 -5.83 12.86
CA LEU A 232 17.19 -4.56 12.59
C LEU A 232 16.17 -3.46 12.26
N CYS A 233 15.12 -3.78 11.52
CA CYS A 233 14.00 -2.87 11.22
C CYS A 233 13.31 -2.46 12.52
N LYS A 234 13.01 -3.41 13.42
CA LYS A 234 12.43 -3.11 14.74
C LYS A 234 13.30 -2.16 15.55
N TRP A 235 14.58 -2.44 15.58
CA TRP A 235 15.52 -1.61 16.35
C TRP A 235 15.71 -0.20 15.74
N LYS A 236 15.78 -0.10 14.40
CA LYS A 236 16.06 1.17 13.71
C LYS A 236 14.83 2.03 13.48
N TYR A 237 13.66 1.40 13.18
CA TYR A 237 12.45 2.06 12.70
C TYR A 237 11.21 1.83 13.56
N GLY A 238 11.31 1.00 14.61
CA GLY A 238 10.26 0.79 15.60
C GLY A 238 9.19 -0.24 15.20
N TRP A 239 9.33 -0.92 14.05
CA TRP A 239 8.40 -1.95 13.58
C TRP A 239 9.16 -3.14 12.97
N ASP A 240 8.53 -4.30 12.93
CA ASP A 240 9.11 -5.52 12.35
C ASP A 240 8.20 -6.11 11.26
N PHE A 241 8.78 -7.05 10.49
CA PHE A 241 8.08 -7.63 9.33
C PHE A 241 6.93 -8.56 9.71
N GLU A 242 6.95 -9.12 10.91
CA GLU A 242 5.92 -10.03 11.42
C GLU A 242 4.70 -9.26 11.93
N GLU A 243 4.90 -8.15 12.66
CA GLU A 243 3.79 -7.31 13.12
C GLU A 243 3.13 -6.56 11.95
N ALA A 244 3.87 -6.26 10.88
CA ALA A 244 3.39 -5.63 9.68
C ALA A 244 2.63 -6.64 8.80
N SER A 245 1.46 -7.08 9.28
CA SER A 245 0.63 -8.11 8.64
C SER A 245 -0.77 -7.63 8.31
N PRO A 246 -1.01 -7.21 7.05
CA PRO A 246 -2.35 -6.94 6.53
C PRO A 246 -3.33 -8.08 6.78
N LEU A 247 -2.89 -9.35 6.62
CA LEU A 247 -3.69 -10.53 6.90
C LEU A 247 -4.22 -10.56 8.34
N ASN A 248 -3.40 -10.18 9.32
CA ASN A 248 -3.81 -10.14 10.72
C ASN A 248 -4.76 -8.97 11.01
N GLN A 249 -4.68 -7.89 10.24
CA GLN A 249 -5.57 -6.76 10.37
C GLN A 249 -6.95 -7.02 9.75
N VAL A 250 -7.03 -7.63 8.57
CA VAL A 250 -8.33 -7.93 7.95
C VAL A 250 -9.19 -8.88 8.77
N LYS A 251 -8.60 -9.75 9.60
CA LYS A 251 -9.34 -10.59 10.57
C LYS A 251 -10.19 -9.77 11.55
N LYS A 252 -9.77 -8.54 11.86
CA LYS A 252 -10.45 -7.63 12.77
C LYS A 252 -11.51 -6.78 12.07
N CYS A 253 -11.40 -6.61 10.74
CA CYS A 253 -12.26 -5.74 9.95
C CYS A 253 -13.71 -6.24 9.92
N ARG A 254 -14.65 -5.40 10.36
CA ARG A 254 -16.10 -5.69 10.33
C ARG A 254 -16.83 -4.99 9.20
N LEU A 255 -16.19 -3.98 8.57
CA LEU A 255 -16.76 -3.29 7.43
C LEU A 255 -16.62 -4.09 6.13
N PRO A 256 -17.46 -3.82 5.12
CA PRO A 256 -17.37 -4.48 3.82
C PRO A 256 -16.00 -4.29 3.16
N MET A 257 -15.49 -5.34 2.52
CA MET A 257 -14.23 -5.27 1.75
C MET A 257 -14.36 -6.01 0.42
N LEU A 258 -13.95 -5.36 -0.66
CA LEU A 258 -13.72 -5.98 -1.96
C LEU A 258 -12.22 -6.29 -2.08
N VAL A 259 -11.91 -7.56 -2.30
CA VAL A 259 -10.55 -8.06 -2.59
C VAL A 259 -10.44 -8.22 -4.10
N ILE A 260 -9.42 -7.63 -4.69
CA ILE A 260 -9.09 -7.71 -6.13
C ILE A 260 -7.68 -8.26 -6.27
N HIS A 261 -7.44 -9.13 -7.26
CA HIS A 261 -6.08 -9.61 -7.57
C HIS A 261 -5.98 -10.09 -9.01
N GLY A 262 -4.82 -9.87 -9.63
CA GLY A 262 -4.50 -10.44 -10.93
C GLY A 262 -4.16 -11.93 -10.84
N THR A 263 -4.65 -12.76 -11.79
CA THR A 263 -4.36 -14.21 -11.75
C THR A 263 -2.96 -14.58 -12.21
N ASN A 264 -2.21 -13.63 -12.78
CA ASN A 264 -0.82 -13.80 -13.22
C ASN A 264 0.11 -12.83 -12.47
N ASP A 265 -0.29 -12.40 -11.27
CA ASP A 265 0.56 -11.56 -10.42
C ASP A 265 1.66 -12.43 -9.80
N ASP A 266 2.91 -12.14 -10.19
CA ASP A 266 4.13 -12.79 -9.74
C ASP A 266 4.99 -11.87 -8.85
N PHE A 267 4.67 -10.58 -8.77
CA PHE A 267 5.32 -9.62 -7.89
C PHE A 267 4.72 -9.70 -6.46
N VAL A 268 3.40 -9.49 -6.32
CA VAL A 268 2.65 -9.94 -5.13
C VAL A 268 1.91 -11.21 -5.50
N PRO A 269 2.42 -12.39 -5.14
CA PRO A 269 1.90 -13.64 -5.66
C PRO A 269 0.39 -13.79 -5.54
N THR A 270 -0.29 -14.15 -6.63
CA THR A 270 -1.74 -14.40 -6.67
C THR A 270 -2.21 -15.30 -5.53
N ALA A 271 -1.34 -16.21 -5.07
CA ALA A 271 -1.63 -17.10 -3.94
C ALA A 271 -1.89 -16.37 -2.62
N MET A 272 -1.53 -15.08 -2.49
CA MET A 272 -1.80 -14.27 -1.29
C MET A 272 -3.26 -13.80 -1.21
N ALA A 273 -3.98 -13.72 -2.33
CA ALA A 273 -5.36 -13.23 -2.37
C ALA A 273 -6.33 -14.14 -1.59
N GLN A 274 -6.24 -15.46 -1.77
CA GLN A 274 -7.17 -16.40 -1.15
C GLN A 274 -7.08 -16.39 0.39
N PRO A 275 -5.90 -16.46 1.03
CA PRO A 275 -5.76 -16.31 2.48
C PRO A 275 -6.33 -14.99 3.03
N ILE A 276 -6.13 -13.87 2.32
CA ILE A 276 -6.68 -12.56 2.70
C ILE A 276 -8.21 -12.62 2.66
N TYR A 277 -8.77 -13.08 1.53
CA TYR A 277 -10.21 -13.22 1.38
C TYR A 277 -10.81 -14.13 2.44
N ASP A 278 -10.22 -15.29 2.70
CA ASP A 278 -10.75 -16.25 3.68
C ASP A 278 -10.72 -15.68 5.11
N ALA A 279 -9.65 -15.02 5.48
CA ALA A 279 -9.46 -14.41 6.80
C ALA A 279 -10.40 -13.22 7.07
N LYS A 280 -10.83 -12.50 6.03
CA LYS A 280 -11.71 -11.34 6.15
C LYS A 280 -13.13 -11.79 6.53
N PRO A 281 -13.69 -11.36 7.69
CA PRO A 281 -15.08 -11.62 8.03
C PRO A 281 -16.07 -10.99 7.04
N GLN A 282 -17.28 -11.53 6.94
CA GLN A 282 -18.34 -10.89 6.13
C GLN A 282 -18.69 -9.48 6.63
N PRO A 283 -19.13 -8.52 5.77
CA PRO A 283 -19.33 -8.70 4.33
C PRO A 283 -18.03 -8.61 3.52
N LYS A 284 -17.88 -9.43 2.49
CA LYS A 284 -16.73 -9.43 1.59
C LYS A 284 -17.11 -9.85 0.18
N ALA A 285 -16.28 -9.45 -0.80
CA ALA A 285 -16.36 -9.89 -2.19
C ALA A 285 -14.96 -10.14 -2.73
N LEU A 286 -14.84 -10.98 -3.76
CA LEU A 286 -13.59 -11.30 -4.44
C LEU A 286 -13.75 -11.08 -5.94
N TYR A 287 -12.76 -10.44 -6.55
CA TYR A 287 -12.63 -10.33 -8.00
C TYR A 287 -11.20 -10.73 -8.42
N MET A 288 -11.09 -11.83 -9.16
CA MET A 288 -9.84 -12.31 -9.74
C MET A 288 -9.77 -11.86 -11.20
N ALA A 289 -8.90 -10.89 -11.51
CA ALA A 289 -8.70 -10.34 -12.83
C ALA A 289 -7.88 -11.32 -13.68
N GLN A 290 -8.54 -11.98 -14.64
CA GLN A 290 -7.95 -13.07 -15.42
C GLN A 290 -6.80 -12.59 -16.29
N GLY A 291 -5.62 -13.22 -16.16
CA GLY A 291 -4.43 -12.92 -16.95
C GLY A 291 -3.67 -11.64 -16.54
N SER A 292 -4.23 -10.82 -15.65
CA SER A 292 -3.55 -9.59 -15.21
C SER A 292 -2.35 -9.92 -14.32
N VAL A 293 -1.27 -9.22 -14.60
CA VAL A 293 -0.07 -9.16 -13.75
C VAL A 293 -0.22 -8.09 -12.68
N HIS A 294 0.81 -7.85 -11.88
CA HIS A 294 0.78 -6.92 -10.73
C HIS A 294 0.27 -5.52 -11.10
N ALA A 295 -0.72 -5.03 -10.32
CA ALA A 295 -1.33 -3.70 -10.43
C ALA A 295 -1.93 -3.37 -11.82
N ARG A 296 -2.26 -4.41 -12.64
CA ARG A 296 -2.81 -4.25 -13.99
C ARG A 296 -4.30 -4.60 -14.09
N SER A 297 -4.94 -5.05 -13.01
CA SER A 297 -6.35 -5.45 -13.02
C SER A 297 -7.27 -4.39 -13.62
N LEU A 298 -7.05 -3.10 -13.28
CA LEU A 298 -7.83 -1.99 -13.82
C LEU A 298 -7.52 -1.72 -15.29
N SER A 299 -6.26 -1.64 -15.69
CA SER A 299 -5.88 -1.30 -17.07
C SER A 299 -6.26 -2.40 -18.06
N ASP A 300 -6.15 -3.66 -17.66
CA ASP A 300 -6.44 -4.81 -18.52
C ASP A 300 -7.95 -5.08 -18.63
N HIS A 301 -8.72 -4.84 -17.54
CA HIS A 301 -10.16 -5.17 -17.46
C HIS A 301 -11.00 -3.97 -17.02
N ARG A 302 -10.73 -2.78 -17.56
CA ARG A 302 -11.32 -1.51 -17.11
C ARG A 302 -12.85 -1.56 -16.92
N GLN A 303 -13.59 -2.09 -17.89
CA GLN A 303 -15.06 -2.11 -17.81
C GLN A 303 -15.54 -3.00 -16.67
N GLU A 304 -15.01 -4.21 -16.57
CA GLU A 304 -15.37 -5.16 -15.53
C GLU A 304 -14.93 -4.69 -14.14
N TYR A 305 -13.68 -4.23 -14.00
CA TYR A 305 -13.16 -3.66 -12.78
C TYR A 305 -14.02 -2.49 -12.28
N SER A 306 -14.31 -1.52 -13.14
CA SER A 306 -15.15 -0.36 -12.81
C SER A 306 -16.55 -0.78 -12.39
N ALA A 307 -17.14 -1.77 -13.09
CA ALA A 307 -18.44 -2.31 -12.73
C ALA A 307 -18.45 -3.01 -11.36
N LYS A 308 -17.40 -3.80 -11.04
CA LYS A 308 -17.25 -4.46 -9.74
C LYS A 308 -17.08 -3.44 -8.60
N VAL A 309 -16.21 -2.44 -8.77
CA VAL A 309 -16.01 -1.37 -7.80
C VAL A 309 -17.30 -0.59 -7.57
N ARG A 310 -17.98 -0.19 -8.64
CA ARG A 310 -19.28 0.53 -8.59
C ARG A 310 -20.32 -0.31 -7.85
N GLN A 311 -20.59 -1.52 -8.31
CA GLN A 311 -21.60 -2.41 -7.73
C GLN A 311 -21.34 -2.65 -6.24
N PHE A 312 -20.07 -2.80 -5.86
CA PHE A 312 -19.70 -3.01 -4.48
C PHE A 312 -19.94 -1.76 -3.63
N THR A 313 -19.39 -0.61 -4.04
CA THR A 313 -19.45 0.61 -3.24
C THR A 313 -20.85 1.19 -3.12
N GLU A 314 -21.66 1.19 -4.20
CA GLU A 314 -23.05 1.67 -4.18
C GLU A 314 -23.98 0.85 -3.25
N LYS A 315 -23.57 -0.36 -2.88
CA LYS A 315 -24.29 -1.16 -1.89
C LYS A 315 -24.18 -0.58 -0.48
N TYR A 316 -23.08 0.11 -0.16
CA TYR A 316 -22.76 0.58 1.18
C TYR A 316 -22.67 2.13 1.31
N ILE A 317 -22.56 2.85 0.22
CA ILE A 317 -22.49 4.32 0.13
C ILE A 317 -23.68 4.79 -0.70
N LYS A 318 -24.48 5.69 -0.12
CA LYS A 318 -25.75 6.16 -0.73
C LYS A 318 -25.65 7.64 -1.13
#